data_2cd27bf4c5f1b95640e1143f24d01647
#
_entry.id   2cd27bf4c5f1b95640e1143f24d01647
#
_cell.length_a   1.000
_cell.length_b   1.000
_cell.length_c   1.000
_cell.angle_alpha   90.00
_cell.angle_beta   90.00
_cell.angle_gamma   90.00
#
_symmetry.space_group_name_H-M   'P 1'
#
loop_
_entity.id
_entity.type
_entity.pdbx_description
1 polymer ?
#
loop_
_entity_poly.entity_id
_entity_poly.type
_entity_poly.pdbx_seq_one_letter_code
_entity_poly.pdbx_strand_id
1 'polypeptide(L)'
;MPTLDTMLSIGMPIFGHLSFALTFVAYAQSNIIKLRMIAVVSLSLGLAYNGWVNAHMPIGDDIWLVIGWMAVFLVQNGYLLFKEIRDTLEVSLEPQSRELLVCAFPKMHSRDWQLLVAHAKTVHARKGDVLLKVGDPTHSLRLTRKGVATELRDGQSRPCPVGTLWGELTYVMGQHYYNASPVDIIANGDMQLYEWDYAVLDKLSAKNLRLAAALQHGFVHSAGTKHGLLWCKAQENPAC
;
A
#
# COMPACT_ATOMS: atom_id res chain seq x y z
N MET A 1 21.06 -53.35 5.64
CA MET A 1 20.40 -52.05 5.49
C MET A 1 21.16 -51.04 6.33
N PRO A 2 21.56 -49.87 5.82
CA PRO A 2 22.20 -48.87 6.66
C PRO A 2 21.25 -48.45 7.79
N THR A 3 21.79 -48.30 8.98
CA THR A 3 21.03 -47.87 10.15
C THR A 3 20.59 -46.42 9.93
N LEU A 4 19.52 -46.00 10.61
CA LEU A 4 19.00 -44.60 10.52
C LEU A 4 20.12 -43.60 10.84
N ASP A 5 20.97 -43.88 11.81
CA ASP A 5 22.13 -43.06 12.19
C ASP A 5 23.16 -42.93 11.06
N THR A 6 23.39 -44.00 10.27
CA THR A 6 24.29 -43.95 9.10
C THR A 6 23.70 -43.08 8.00
N MET A 7 22.40 -43.13 7.76
CA MET A 7 21.73 -42.27 6.79
C MET A 7 21.74 -40.78 7.22
N LEU A 8 21.52 -40.52 8.51
CA LEU A 8 21.57 -39.14 9.06
C LEU A 8 22.99 -38.58 9.01
N SER A 9 24.02 -39.35 9.33
CA SER A 9 25.43 -38.89 9.30
C SER A 9 25.90 -38.51 7.90
N ILE A 10 25.34 -39.11 6.85
CA ILE A 10 25.64 -38.76 5.44
C ILE A 10 24.79 -37.58 4.96
N GLY A 11 23.52 -37.54 5.38
CA GLY A 11 22.55 -36.52 4.89
C GLY A 11 22.67 -35.14 5.56
N MET A 12 23.02 -35.10 6.85
CA MET A 12 23.02 -33.84 7.61
C MET A 12 24.05 -32.79 7.12
N PRO A 13 25.28 -33.15 6.70
CA PRO A 13 26.21 -32.20 6.09
C PRO A 13 25.64 -31.51 4.82
N ILE A 14 24.80 -32.23 4.05
CA ILE A 14 24.15 -31.68 2.86
C ILE A 14 23.23 -30.51 3.26
N PHE A 15 22.50 -30.61 4.38
CA PHE A 15 21.67 -29.50 4.87
C PHE A 15 22.49 -28.27 5.26
N GLY A 16 23.69 -28.47 5.84
CA GLY A 16 24.61 -27.39 6.13
C GLY A 16 25.04 -26.67 4.86
N HIS A 17 25.53 -27.38 3.85
CA HIS A 17 25.92 -26.79 2.57
C HIS A 17 24.74 -26.13 1.84
N LEU A 18 23.57 -26.78 1.85
CA LEU A 18 22.35 -26.23 1.23
C LEU A 18 21.90 -24.94 1.92
N SER A 19 22.01 -24.86 3.25
CA SER A 19 21.72 -23.64 4.00
C SER A 19 22.57 -22.46 3.52
N PHE A 20 23.90 -22.65 3.38
CA PHE A 20 24.78 -21.59 2.86
C PHE A 20 24.45 -21.20 1.42
N ALA A 21 24.22 -22.20 0.53
CA ALA A 21 23.83 -21.94 -0.86
C ALA A 21 22.53 -21.14 -0.96
N LEU A 22 21.52 -21.50 -0.16
CA LEU A 22 20.24 -20.76 -0.12
C LEU A 22 20.41 -19.36 0.47
N THR A 23 21.29 -19.16 1.45
CA THR A 23 21.61 -17.83 1.97
C THR A 23 22.15 -16.95 0.85
N PHE A 24 23.09 -17.45 0.05
CA PHE A 24 23.63 -16.72 -1.10
C PHE A 24 22.53 -16.38 -2.12
N VAL A 25 21.67 -17.33 -2.44
CA VAL A 25 20.52 -17.11 -3.34
C VAL A 25 19.54 -16.08 -2.77
N ALA A 26 19.32 -16.08 -1.44
CA ALA A 26 18.46 -15.10 -0.79
C ALA A 26 18.96 -13.68 -1.02
N TYR A 27 20.26 -13.42 -0.82
CA TYR A 27 20.83 -12.08 -1.04
C TYR A 27 20.83 -11.63 -2.51
N ALA A 28 20.73 -12.54 -3.47
CA ALA A 28 20.60 -12.22 -4.89
C ALA A 28 19.17 -11.83 -5.31
N GLN A 29 18.17 -11.96 -4.40
CA GLN A 29 16.78 -11.66 -4.74
C GLN A 29 16.46 -10.18 -4.62
N SER A 30 15.89 -9.57 -5.66
CA SER A 30 15.33 -8.21 -5.62
C SER A 30 13.94 -8.15 -4.98
N ASN A 31 13.19 -9.27 -5.00
CA ASN A 31 11.86 -9.36 -4.39
C ASN A 31 11.97 -9.70 -2.91
N ILE A 32 11.49 -8.79 -2.04
CA ILE A 32 11.63 -8.90 -0.58
C ILE A 32 10.91 -10.14 0.00
N ILE A 33 9.77 -10.54 -0.56
CA ILE A 33 9.03 -11.73 -0.10
C ILE A 33 9.84 -12.98 -0.42
N LYS A 34 10.35 -13.10 -1.66
CA LYS A 34 11.20 -14.23 -2.07
C LYS A 34 12.47 -14.30 -1.22
N LEU A 35 13.14 -13.17 -1.00
CA LEU A 35 14.30 -13.08 -0.12
C LEU A 35 13.99 -13.64 1.28
N ARG A 36 12.89 -13.17 1.91
CA ARG A 36 12.49 -13.63 3.25
C ARG A 36 12.13 -15.10 3.29
N MET A 37 11.41 -15.61 2.28
CA MET A 37 11.07 -17.04 2.19
C MET A 37 12.32 -17.91 2.11
N ILE A 38 13.26 -17.58 1.22
CA ILE A 38 14.50 -18.34 1.07
C ILE A 38 15.35 -18.24 2.34
N ALA A 39 15.42 -17.07 2.99
CA ALA A 39 16.14 -16.89 4.24
C ALA A 39 15.55 -17.75 5.38
N VAL A 40 14.22 -17.83 5.51
CA VAL A 40 13.56 -18.69 6.50
C VAL A 40 13.90 -20.16 6.27
N VAL A 41 13.84 -20.63 5.02
CA VAL A 41 14.21 -22.02 4.67
C VAL A 41 15.68 -22.29 4.97
N SER A 42 16.57 -21.39 4.54
CA SER A 42 18.01 -21.49 4.78
C SER A 42 18.33 -21.57 6.28
N LEU A 43 17.79 -20.64 7.09
CA LEU A 43 18.02 -20.62 8.54
C LEU A 43 17.47 -21.87 9.23
N SER A 44 16.33 -22.40 8.78
CA SER A 44 15.75 -23.64 9.32
C SER A 44 16.64 -24.84 9.06
N LEU A 45 17.18 -24.97 7.84
CA LEU A 45 18.12 -26.04 7.49
C LEU A 45 19.43 -25.92 8.28
N GLY A 46 19.98 -24.69 8.39
CA GLY A 46 21.17 -24.43 9.17
C GLY A 46 20.99 -24.73 10.65
N LEU A 47 19.83 -24.36 11.23
CA LEU A 47 19.49 -24.64 12.62
C LEU A 47 19.38 -26.17 12.87
N ALA A 48 18.73 -26.90 11.96
CA ALA A 48 18.64 -28.35 12.04
C ALA A 48 20.03 -29.02 11.98
N TYR A 49 20.90 -28.56 11.07
CA TYR A 49 22.27 -29.06 10.94
C TYR A 49 23.08 -28.76 12.20
N ASN A 50 23.12 -27.53 12.69
CA ASN A 50 23.89 -27.16 13.88
C ASN A 50 23.36 -27.86 15.15
N GLY A 51 22.05 -28.05 15.27
CA GLY A 51 21.44 -28.82 16.36
C GLY A 51 21.85 -30.28 16.33
N TRP A 52 21.90 -30.91 15.14
CA TRP A 52 22.38 -32.28 14.98
C TRP A 52 23.87 -32.40 15.31
N VAL A 53 24.70 -31.48 14.83
CA VAL A 53 26.13 -31.42 15.12
C VAL A 53 26.36 -31.34 16.63
N ASN A 54 25.65 -30.45 17.32
CA ASN A 54 25.75 -30.27 18.78
C ASN A 54 25.38 -31.56 19.55
N ALA A 55 24.41 -32.34 19.02
CA ALA A 55 23.96 -33.57 19.67
C ALA A 55 24.93 -34.78 19.48
N HIS A 56 25.73 -34.78 18.39
CA HIS A 56 26.54 -35.95 18.01
C HIS A 56 28.06 -35.72 18.04
N MET A 57 28.49 -34.45 18.14
CA MET A 57 29.91 -34.11 18.17
C MET A 57 30.22 -33.29 19.43
N PRO A 58 31.35 -33.56 20.13
CA PRO A 58 31.76 -32.77 21.29
C PRO A 58 32.35 -31.43 20.85
N ILE A 59 31.48 -30.55 20.36
CA ILE A 59 31.83 -29.19 20.01
C ILE A 59 31.62 -28.34 21.28
N GLY A 60 32.57 -27.45 21.59
CA GLY A 60 32.49 -26.62 22.79
C GLY A 60 31.25 -25.70 22.83
N ASP A 61 31.07 -24.99 23.94
CA ASP A 61 29.87 -24.20 24.23
C ASP A 61 29.59 -23.08 23.21
N ASP A 62 30.55 -22.71 22.37
CA ASP A 62 30.42 -21.69 21.33
C ASP A 62 29.32 -21.98 20.28
N ILE A 63 28.96 -23.26 20.08
CA ILE A 63 27.90 -23.63 19.14
C ILE A 63 26.53 -23.08 19.57
N TRP A 64 26.30 -22.95 20.89
CA TRP A 64 25.05 -22.37 21.41
C TRP A 64 24.86 -20.90 21.02
N LEU A 65 25.97 -20.18 20.90
CA LEU A 65 25.93 -18.80 20.40
C LEU A 65 25.43 -18.75 18.94
N VAL A 66 25.93 -19.64 18.09
CA VAL A 66 25.53 -19.76 16.68
C VAL A 66 24.05 -20.16 16.58
N ILE A 67 23.63 -21.20 17.30
CA ILE A 67 22.24 -21.68 17.35
C ILE A 67 21.32 -20.54 17.83
N GLY A 68 21.71 -19.82 18.90
CA GLY A 68 20.94 -18.72 19.44
C GLY A 68 20.72 -17.60 18.44
N TRP A 69 21.77 -17.12 17.76
CA TRP A 69 21.63 -16.09 16.74
C TRP A 69 20.83 -16.57 15.53
N MET A 70 21.01 -17.81 15.08
CA MET A 70 20.21 -18.36 13.98
C MET A 70 18.72 -18.41 14.35
N ALA A 71 18.37 -18.77 15.57
CA ALA A 71 16.99 -18.77 16.06
C ALA A 71 16.41 -17.34 16.07
N VAL A 72 17.15 -16.35 16.56
CA VAL A 72 16.73 -14.93 16.54
C VAL A 72 16.48 -14.47 15.11
N PHE A 73 17.40 -14.74 14.18
CA PHE A 73 17.23 -14.37 12.77
C PHE A 73 16.06 -15.08 12.11
N LEU A 74 15.81 -16.37 12.46
CA LEU A 74 14.67 -17.11 11.96
C LEU A 74 13.34 -16.48 12.40
N VAL A 75 13.22 -16.15 13.68
CA VAL A 75 12.02 -15.48 14.22
C VAL A 75 11.82 -14.11 13.56
N GLN A 76 12.88 -13.31 13.44
CA GLN A 76 12.81 -11.99 12.82
C GLN A 76 12.39 -12.09 11.34
N ASN A 77 13.00 -12.99 10.56
CA ASN A 77 12.64 -13.13 9.15
C ASN A 77 11.24 -13.72 8.98
N GLY A 78 10.82 -14.67 9.82
CA GLY A 78 9.47 -15.22 9.85
C GLY A 78 8.42 -14.13 10.15
N TYR A 79 8.65 -13.31 11.17
CA TYR A 79 7.77 -12.19 11.52
C TYR A 79 7.66 -11.17 10.36
N LEU A 80 8.79 -10.79 9.76
CA LEU A 80 8.81 -9.83 8.65
C LEU A 80 8.14 -10.41 7.40
N LEU A 81 8.34 -11.71 7.12
CA LEU A 81 7.66 -12.41 6.02
C LEU A 81 6.14 -12.43 6.25
N PHE A 82 5.70 -12.79 7.44
CA PHE A 82 4.28 -12.79 7.80
C PHE A 82 3.66 -11.40 7.64
N LYS A 83 4.35 -10.36 8.12
CA LYS A 83 3.91 -8.97 7.96
C LYS A 83 3.77 -8.60 6.49
N GLU A 84 4.77 -8.92 5.65
CA GLU A 84 4.77 -8.58 4.22
C GLU A 84 3.67 -9.31 3.46
N ILE A 85 3.48 -10.62 3.72
CA ILE A 85 2.38 -11.39 3.13
C ILE A 85 1.04 -10.80 3.56
N ARG A 86 0.87 -10.54 4.85
CA ARG A 86 -0.36 -9.93 5.37
C ARG A 86 -0.66 -8.59 4.72
N ASP A 87 0.38 -7.76 4.49
CA ASP A 87 0.22 -6.42 3.91
C ASP A 87 -0.01 -6.47 2.39
N THR A 88 0.32 -7.59 1.73
CA THR A 88 0.09 -7.83 0.30
C THR A 88 -1.27 -8.48 0.02
N LEU A 89 -1.87 -9.16 1.01
CA LEU A 89 -3.19 -9.77 0.84
C LEU A 89 -4.24 -8.70 0.56
N GLU A 90 -4.92 -8.83 -0.58
CA GLU A 90 -6.05 -7.98 -0.93
C GLU A 90 -7.19 -8.20 0.05
N VAL A 91 -7.72 -7.11 0.58
CA VAL A 91 -8.93 -7.13 1.40
C VAL A 91 -10.13 -7.00 0.47
N SER A 92 -11.15 -7.83 0.70
CA SER A 92 -12.40 -7.71 -0.02
C SER A 92 -13.06 -6.37 0.29
N LEU A 93 -13.31 -5.58 -0.74
CA LEU A 93 -14.01 -4.29 -0.65
C LEU A 93 -15.45 -4.47 -1.14
N GLU A 94 -16.34 -3.68 -0.55
CA GLU A 94 -17.69 -3.51 -1.09
C GLU A 94 -17.61 -3.00 -2.54
N PRO A 95 -18.50 -3.45 -3.45
CA PRO A 95 -18.45 -3.11 -4.88
C PRO A 95 -18.30 -1.61 -5.14
N GLN A 96 -19.06 -0.75 -4.47
CA GLN A 96 -18.99 0.70 -4.59
C GLN A 96 -17.60 1.26 -4.14
N SER A 97 -17.05 0.73 -3.06
CA SER A 97 -15.72 1.12 -2.58
C SER A 97 -14.61 0.70 -3.55
N ARG A 98 -14.77 -0.46 -4.20
CA ARG A 98 -13.83 -0.95 -5.21
C ARG A 98 -13.84 -0.08 -6.46
N GLU A 99 -15.03 0.32 -6.91
CA GLU A 99 -15.20 1.24 -8.05
C GLU A 99 -14.51 2.59 -7.76
N LEU A 100 -14.77 3.21 -6.59
CA LEU A 100 -14.14 4.45 -6.16
C LEU A 100 -12.60 4.33 -6.11
N LEU A 101 -12.10 3.20 -5.59
CA LEU A 101 -10.66 2.94 -5.53
C LEU A 101 -10.05 2.92 -6.92
N VAL A 102 -10.65 2.19 -7.87
CA VAL A 102 -10.14 2.05 -9.23
C VAL A 102 -10.18 3.40 -9.97
N CYS A 103 -11.26 4.17 -9.80
CA CYS A 103 -11.41 5.47 -10.47
C CYS A 103 -10.48 6.55 -9.91
N ALA A 104 -10.40 6.69 -8.58
CA ALA A 104 -9.64 7.78 -7.96
C ALA A 104 -8.17 7.44 -7.71
N PHE A 105 -7.89 6.19 -7.32
CA PHE A 105 -6.57 5.73 -6.86
C PHE A 105 -6.19 4.36 -7.46
N PRO A 106 -6.01 4.24 -8.78
CA PRO A 106 -5.88 2.95 -9.49
C PRO A 106 -4.66 2.10 -9.06
N LYS A 107 -3.68 2.67 -8.36
CA LYS A 107 -2.50 1.96 -7.82
C LYS A 107 -2.52 1.80 -6.30
N MET A 108 -3.62 2.13 -5.64
CA MET A 108 -3.74 1.97 -4.20
C MET A 108 -4.20 0.56 -3.84
N HIS A 109 -3.55 -0.04 -2.85
CA HIS A 109 -4.00 -1.34 -2.31
C HIS A 109 -5.31 -1.21 -1.52
N SER A 110 -6.15 -2.23 -1.58
CA SER A 110 -7.44 -2.28 -0.89
C SER A 110 -7.34 -1.99 0.62
N ARG A 111 -6.27 -2.42 1.26
CA ARG A 111 -6.02 -2.15 2.68
C ARG A 111 -5.71 -0.67 2.96
N ASP A 112 -4.90 -0.03 2.10
CA ASP A 112 -4.58 1.39 2.24
C ASP A 112 -5.82 2.25 1.97
N TRP A 113 -6.68 1.81 1.04
CA TRP A 113 -7.99 2.42 0.81
C TRP A 113 -8.90 2.33 2.04
N GLN A 114 -9.01 1.14 2.67
CA GLN A 114 -9.77 1.01 3.91
C GLN A 114 -9.25 1.93 5.01
N LEU A 115 -7.92 2.01 5.16
CA LEU A 115 -7.30 2.93 6.11
C LEU A 115 -7.64 4.38 5.80
N LEU A 116 -7.57 4.78 4.52
CA LEU A 116 -7.92 6.13 4.07
C LEU A 116 -9.38 6.44 4.36
N VAL A 117 -10.31 5.55 3.98
CA VAL A 117 -11.75 5.72 4.20
C VAL A 117 -12.11 5.75 5.68
N ALA A 118 -11.44 4.96 6.53
CA ALA A 118 -11.66 4.96 7.97
C ALA A 118 -11.35 6.31 8.63
N HIS A 119 -10.55 7.15 7.99
CA HIS A 119 -10.24 8.51 8.45
C HIS A 119 -10.98 9.60 7.66
N ALA A 120 -11.91 9.22 6.78
CA ALA A 120 -12.75 10.15 6.05
C ALA A 120 -13.92 10.64 6.88
N LYS A 121 -14.26 11.92 6.73
CA LYS A 121 -15.57 12.46 7.12
C LYS A 121 -16.52 12.26 5.95
N THR A 122 -17.72 11.74 6.20
CA THR A 122 -18.77 11.70 5.17
C THR A 122 -19.56 13.00 5.22
N VAL A 123 -19.50 13.76 4.13
CA VAL A 123 -20.24 15.02 3.96
C VAL A 123 -21.41 14.78 3.02
N HIS A 124 -22.58 15.29 3.40
CA HIS A 124 -23.80 15.26 2.60
C HIS A 124 -24.06 16.65 2.04
N ALA A 125 -24.38 16.73 0.76
CA ALA A 125 -24.77 17.96 0.10
C ALA A 125 -26.08 17.78 -0.65
N ARG A 126 -26.85 18.86 -0.75
CA ARG A 126 -28.13 18.93 -1.47
C ARG A 126 -27.95 19.68 -2.78
N LYS A 127 -28.93 19.53 -3.67
CA LYS A 127 -28.95 20.28 -4.92
C LYS A 127 -28.79 21.79 -4.68
N GLY A 128 -27.82 22.40 -5.36
CA GLY A 128 -27.51 23.82 -5.29
C GLY A 128 -26.50 24.19 -4.21
N ASP A 129 -26.10 23.28 -3.33
CA ASP A 129 -25.06 23.56 -2.33
C ASP A 129 -23.73 23.84 -3.04
N VAL A 130 -23.07 24.93 -2.64
CA VAL A 130 -21.72 25.28 -3.10
C VAL A 130 -20.72 24.53 -2.25
N LEU A 131 -20.01 23.58 -2.87
CA LEU A 131 -19.01 22.71 -2.20
C LEU A 131 -17.65 23.37 -2.11
N LEU A 132 -17.26 24.09 -3.16
CA LEU A 132 -16.07 24.94 -3.24
C LEU A 132 -16.43 26.20 -4.01
N LYS A 133 -15.83 27.32 -3.63
CA LYS A 133 -16.00 28.60 -4.31
C LYS A 133 -14.64 29.16 -4.74
N VAL A 134 -14.56 29.74 -5.91
CA VAL A 134 -13.34 30.42 -6.40
C VAL A 134 -12.85 31.41 -5.34
N GLY A 135 -11.55 31.31 -5.02
CA GLY A 135 -10.90 32.18 -4.05
C GLY A 135 -11.00 31.69 -2.59
N ASP A 136 -11.89 30.73 -2.28
CA ASP A 136 -12.00 30.20 -0.92
C ASP A 136 -10.80 29.32 -0.58
N PRO A 137 -10.29 29.39 0.67
CA PRO A 137 -9.18 28.55 1.11
C PRO A 137 -9.60 27.08 1.13
N THR A 138 -8.74 26.22 0.58
CA THR A 138 -8.96 24.78 0.54
C THR A 138 -8.01 24.10 1.52
N HIS A 139 -8.58 23.40 2.51
CA HIS A 139 -7.84 22.71 3.59
C HIS A 139 -8.11 21.22 3.64
N SER A 140 -8.88 20.70 2.69
CA SER A 140 -9.29 19.31 2.64
C SER A 140 -9.28 18.74 1.23
N LEU A 141 -8.97 17.46 1.14
CA LEU A 141 -9.20 16.64 -0.04
C LEU A 141 -10.63 16.11 0.00
N ARG A 142 -11.33 16.19 -1.10
CA ARG A 142 -12.69 15.67 -1.25
C ARG A 142 -12.79 14.70 -2.41
N LEU A 143 -13.59 13.65 -2.23
CA LEU A 143 -13.86 12.65 -3.26
C LEU A 143 -15.37 12.42 -3.37
N THR A 144 -15.91 12.53 -4.57
CA THR A 144 -17.33 12.23 -4.82
C THR A 144 -17.59 10.74 -4.64
N ARG A 145 -18.37 10.39 -3.59
CA ARG A 145 -18.80 9.03 -3.32
C ARG A 145 -20.10 8.67 -4.05
N LYS A 146 -21.06 9.60 -4.08
CA LYS A 146 -22.37 9.41 -4.70
C LYS A 146 -22.90 10.74 -5.21
N GLY A 147 -23.60 10.72 -6.34
CA GLY A 147 -24.16 11.92 -6.97
C GLY A 147 -23.21 12.54 -7.99
N VAL A 148 -23.57 13.70 -8.49
CA VAL A 148 -22.82 14.47 -9.51
C VAL A 148 -22.78 15.92 -9.09
N ALA A 149 -21.63 16.57 -9.24
CA ALA A 149 -21.46 18.01 -9.12
C ALA A 149 -21.14 18.63 -10.48
N THR A 150 -21.20 19.94 -10.57
CA THR A 150 -20.70 20.72 -11.71
C THR A 150 -19.54 21.60 -11.26
N GLU A 151 -18.41 21.47 -11.94
CA GLU A 151 -17.28 22.40 -11.86
C GLU A 151 -17.53 23.56 -12.83
N LEU A 152 -17.40 24.78 -12.34
CA LEU A 152 -17.45 26.01 -13.15
C LEU A 152 -16.06 26.64 -13.12
N ARG A 153 -15.46 26.81 -14.31
CA ARG A 153 -14.16 27.44 -14.51
C ARG A 153 -14.21 28.34 -15.74
N ASP A 154 -13.86 29.60 -15.58
CA ASP A 154 -13.76 30.58 -16.72
C ASP A 154 -15.00 30.58 -17.63
N GLY A 155 -16.19 30.46 -17.04
CA GLY A 155 -17.46 30.42 -17.78
C GLY A 155 -17.79 29.06 -18.44
N GLN A 156 -16.92 28.06 -18.31
CA GLN A 156 -17.18 26.71 -18.77
C GLN A 156 -17.71 25.84 -17.63
N SER A 157 -18.66 24.99 -17.95
CA SER A 157 -19.20 24.00 -16.98
C SER A 157 -18.77 22.59 -17.34
N ARG A 158 -18.35 21.83 -16.32
CA ARG A 158 -17.92 20.46 -16.48
C ARG A 158 -18.59 19.56 -15.43
N PRO A 159 -19.16 18.41 -15.82
CA PRO A 159 -19.70 17.45 -14.85
C PRO A 159 -18.56 16.77 -14.07
N CYS A 160 -18.79 16.59 -12.78
CA CYS A 160 -17.90 15.89 -11.85
C CYS A 160 -18.65 14.66 -11.31
N PRO A 161 -18.48 13.48 -11.95
CA PRO A 161 -19.13 12.24 -11.55
C PRO A 161 -18.51 11.65 -10.27
N VAL A 162 -19.05 10.51 -9.87
CA VAL A 162 -18.48 9.65 -8.82
C VAL A 162 -17.00 9.37 -9.13
N GLY A 163 -16.15 9.39 -8.09
CA GLY A 163 -14.70 9.22 -8.24
C GLY A 163 -13.91 10.51 -8.53
N THR A 164 -14.58 11.66 -8.73
CA THR A 164 -13.87 12.94 -8.92
C THR A 164 -13.25 13.41 -7.61
N LEU A 165 -11.95 13.76 -7.65
CA LEU A 165 -11.20 14.37 -6.55
C LEU A 165 -11.20 15.89 -6.64
N TRP A 166 -11.22 16.58 -5.50
CA TRP A 166 -11.06 18.03 -5.38
C TRP A 166 -10.11 18.38 -4.24
N GLY A 167 -9.32 19.43 -4.43
CA GLY A 167 -8.32 19.87 -3.47
C GLY A 167 -6.95 19.20 -3.61
N GLU A 168 -6.80 18.26 -4.52
CA GLU A 168 -5.54 17.56 -4.75
C GLU A 168 -4.39 18.47 -5.18
N LEU A 169 -4.69 19.49 -6.02
CA LEU A 169 -3.67 20.45 -6.48
C LEU A 169 -3.15 21.30 -5.33
N THR A 170 -4.06 21.80 -4.49
CA THR A 170 -3.68 22.58 -3.30
C THR A 170 -2.82 21.75 -2.34
N TYR A 171 -3.15 20.49 -2.16
CA TYR A 171 -2.37 19.58 -1.32
C TYR A 171 -0.96 19.36 -1.87
N VAL A 172 -0.82 19.06 -3.18
CA VAL A 172 0.46 18.77 -3.83
C VAL A 172 1.36 20.00 -3.94
N MET A 173 0.78 21.16 -4.28
CA MET A 173 1.53 22.41 -4.44
C MET A 173 1.90 23.05 -3.10
N GLY A 174 1.29 22.59 -2.01
CA GLY A 174 1.47 23.14 -0.67
C GLY A 174 0.63 24.40 -0.44
N GLN A 175 0.05 24.51 0.74
CA GLN A 175 -0.86 25.60 1.14
C GLN A 175 -0.19 27.00 1.10
N HIS A 176 1.13 27.07 1.14
CA HIS A 176 1.88 28.33 1.06
C HIS A 176 1.91 28.93 -0.34
N TYR A 177 1.79 28.08 -1.38
CA TYR A 177 1.87 28.53 -2.77
C TYR A 177 0.50 28.61 -3.44
N TYR A 178 -0.45 27.79 -3.01
CA TYR A 178 -1.76 27.69 -3.63
C TYR A 178 -2.80 27.25 -2.59
N ASN A 179 -3.45 28.23 -1.97
CA ASN A 179 -4.41 27.97 -0.88
C ASN A 179 -5.87 28.22 -1.24
N ALA A 180 -6.13 28.71 -2.45
CA ALA A 180 -7.47 29.07 -2.89
C ALA A 180 -7.98 28.13 -3.99
N SER A 181 -9.30 27.89 -4.00
CA SER A 181 -9.93 27.11 -5.06
C SER A 181 -9.89 27.87 -6.40
N PRO A 182 -9.45 27.26 -7.51
CA PRO A 182 -9.50 27.87 -8.83
C PRO A 182 -10.86 27.75 -9.51
N VAL A 183 -11.82 27.06 -8.87
CA VAL A 183 -13.09 26.69 -9.47
C VAL A 183 -14.23 26.79 -8.47
N ASP A 184 -15.44 27.01 -8.95
CA ASP A 184 -16.66 26.78 -8.20
C ASP A 184 -17.12 25.35 -8.43
N ILE A 185 -17.58 24.68 -7.36
CA ILE A 185 -18.15 23.35 -7.45
C ILE A 185 -19.53 23.36 -6.79
N ILE A 186 -20.54 23.01 -7.55
CA ILE A 186 -21.94 23.07 -7.15
C ILE A 186 -22.56 21.68 -7.26
N ALA A 187 -23.29 21.25 -6.23
CA ALA A 187 -24.01 20.00 -6.23
C ALA A 187 -25.23 20.03 -7.18
N ASN A 188 -25.34 19.07 -8.10
CA ASN A 188 -26.46 18.99 -9.04
C ASN A 188 -27.68 18.28 -8.45
N GLY A 189 -27.52 17.56 -7.37
CA GLY A 189 -28.53 16.79 -6.65
C GLY A 189 -28.03 16.41 -5.27
N ASP A 190 -28.75 15.51 -4.61
CA ASP A 190 -28.28 14.93 -3.36
C ASP A 190 -27.02 14.11 -3.62
N MET A 191 -25.95 14.43 -2.87
CA MET A 191 -24.67 13.76 -3.04
C MET A 191 -23.97 13.49 -1.71
N GLN A 192 -23.00 12.56 -1.75
CA GLN A 192 -22.15 12.19 -0.65
C GLN A 192 -20.70 12.31 -1.07
N LEU A 193 -19.88 12.86 -0.19
CA LEU A 193 -18.46 13.07 -0.37
C LEU A 193 -17.69 12.42 0.77
N TYR A 194 -16.52 11.87 0.47
CA TYR A 194 -15.49 11.69 1.47
C TYR A 194 -14.65 12.95 1.55
N GLU A 195 -14.35 13.38 2.75
CA GLU A 195 -13.51 14.54 3.03
C GLU A 195 -12.40 14.18 4.02
N TRP A 196 -11.18 14.58 3.70
CA TRP A 196 -10.01 14.42 4.55
C TRP A 196 -9.33 15.76 4.75
N ASP A 197 -9.15 16.18 5.99
CA ASP A 197 -8.30 17.32 6.32
C ASP A 197 -6.86 17.01 5.88
N TYR A 198 -6.14 17.97 5.32
CA TYR A 198 -4.75 17.77 4.86
C TYR A 198 -3.83 17.31 5.98
N ALA A 199 -4.00 17.82 7.21
CA ALA A 199 -3.24 17.37 8.37
C ALA A 199 -3.42 15.88 8.70
N VAL A 200 -4.59 15.30 8.38
CA VAL A 200 -4.84 13.86 8.53
C VAL A 200 -4.10 13.08 7.45
N LEU A 201 -4.14 13.55 6.19
CA LEU A 201 -3.40 12.93 5.09
C LEU A 201 -1.90 12.94 5.33
N ASP A 202 -1.35 14.05 5.85
CA ASP A 202 0.08 14.18 6.20
C ASP A 202 0.49 13.16 7.26
N LYS A 203 -0.32 13.01 8.32
CA LYS A 203 -0.06 12.02 9.38
C LYS A 203 -0.12 10.58 8.87
N LEU A 204 -1.04 10.26 7.97
CA LEU A 204 -1.17 8.94 7.35
C LEU A 204 -0.01 8.66 6.41
N SER A 205 0.36 9.64 5.58
CA SER A 205 1.47 9.55 4.62
C SER A 205 2.82 9.40 5.32
N ALA A 206 3.05 10.11 6.42
CA ALA A 206 4.29 10.00 7.20
C ALA A 206 4.47 8.60 7.83
N LYS A 207 3.38 7.91 8.17
CA LYS A 207 3.41 6.57 8.76
C LYS A 207 3.41 5.43 7.74
N ASN A 208 2.96 5.68 6.51
CA ASN A 208 2.80 4.67 5.47
C ASN A 208 3.26 5.22 4.11
N LEU A 209 4.53 4.95 3.76
CA LEU A 209 5.12 5.39 2.50
C LEU A 209 4.41 4.82 1.26
N ARG A 210 3.86 3.60 1.35
CA ARG A 210 3.08 3.00 0.26
C ARG A 210 1.80 3.79 0.01
N LEU A 211 1.07 4.16 1.07
CA LEU A 211 -0.11 5.04 0.99
C LEU A 211 0.26 6.40 0.40
N ALA A 212 1.36 7.02 0.86
CA ALA A 212 1.84 8.29 0.34
C ALA A 212 2.09 8.24 -1.17
N ALA A 213 2.80 7.22 -1.65
CA ALA A 213 3.05 7.02 -3.08
C ALA A 213 1.77 6.78 -3.89
N ALA A 214 0.81 6.01 -3.34
CA ALA A 214 -0.47 5.76 -3.98
C ALA A 214 -1.35 7.02 -4.06
N LEU A 215 -1.34 7.87 -3.02
CA LEU A 215 -2.02 9.17 -3.03
C LEU A 215 -1.43 10.09 -4.11
N GLN A 216 -0.11 10.25 -4.15
CA GLN A 216 0.56 11.05 -5.19
C GLN A 216 0.21 10.58 -6.59
N HIS A 217 0.21 9.25 -6.82
CA HIS A 217 -0.20 8.69 -8.10
C HIS A 217 -1.66 9.02 -8.43
N GLY A 218 -2.57 8.91 -7.46
CA GLY A 218 -3.98 9.26 -7.63
C GLY A 218 -4.18 10.75 -7.97
N PHE A 219 -3.40 11.64 -7.35
CA PHE A 219 -3.45 13.08 -7.64
C PHE A 219 -2.98 13.40 -9.07
N VAL A 220 -1.88 12.78 -9.52
CA VAL A 220 -1.42 12.91 -10.91
C VAL A 220 -2.45 12.35 -11.89
N HIS A 221 -3.06 11.20 -11.56
CA HIS A 221 -4.13 10.61 -12.36
C HIS A 221 -5.35 11.54 -12.45
N SER A 222 -5.82 12.10 -11.33
CA SER A 222 -6.92 13.06 -11.27
C SER A 222 -6.63 14.32 -12.10
N ALA A 223 -5.45 14.91 -11.94
CA ALA A 223 -5.03 16.07 -12.71
C ALA A 223 -4.96 15.75 -14.21
N GLY A 224 -4.41 14.60 -14.58
CA GLY A 224 -4.32 14.13 -15.97
C GLY A 224 -5.69 13.95 -16.63
N THR A 225 -6.66 13.37 -15.93
CA THR A 225 -8.03 13.21 -16.42
C THR A 225 -8.75 14.55 -16.55
N LYS A 226 -8.60 15.44 -15.58
CA LYS A 226 -9.22 16.79 -15.61
C LYS A 226 -8.70 17.66 -16.75
N HIS A 227 -7.42 17.54 -17.11
CA HIS A 227 -6.80 18.31 -18.18
C HIS A 227 -6.78 17.63 -19.56
N GLY A 228 -7.49 16.49 -19.71
CA GLY A 228 -7.58 15.76 -20.98
C GLY A 228 -6.32 15.03 -21.40
N LEU A 229 -5.29 14.99 -20.56
CA LEU A 229 -4.02 14.32 -20.86
C LEU A 229 -4.13 12.79 -20.88
N LEU A 230 -5.17 12.21 -20.24
CA LEU A 230 -5.42 10.78 -20.14
C LEU A 230 -6.71 10.34 -20.86
N TRP A 231 -7.21 11.16 -21.78
CA TRP A 231 -8.51 10.96 -22.42
C TRP A 231 -8.65 9.64 -23.18
N CYS A 232 -7.55 9.05 -23.66
CA CYS A 232 -7.62 7.81 -24.45
C CYS A 232 -7.96 6.55 -23.65
N LYS A 233 -7.86 6.56 -22.31
CA LYS A 233 -8.13 5.38 -21.47
C LYS A 233 -9.47 5.39 -20.74
N ALA A 234 -10.05 6.57 -20.54
CA ALA A 234 -11.34 6.69 -19.86
C ALA A 234 -12.53 6.16 -20.68
N GLN A 235 -12.38 6.03 -22.00
CA GLN A 235 -13.41 5.45 -22.87
C GLN A 235 -13.48 3.91 -22.81
N GLU A 236 -12.44 3.24 -22.31
CA GLU A 236 -12.41 1.78 -22.22
C GLU A 236 -12.99 1.23 -20.90
N ASN A 237 -13.22 2.09 -19.90
CA ASN A 237 -13.82 1.68 -18.63
C ASN A 237 -15.07 2.52 -18.35
N PRO A 238 -16.28 2.02 -18.67
CA PRO A 238 -17.53 2.76 -18.49
C PRO A 238 -17.90 3.02 -17.03
N ALA A 239 -17.14 2.51 -16.05
CA ALA A 239 -17.33 2.75 -14.62
C ALA A 239 -16.61 4.03 -14.11
N CYS A 240 -15.77 4.65 -14.90
CA CYS A 240 -15.07 5.90 -14.65
C CYS A 240 -15.36 6.92 -15.72
#